data_898df6bdd2e96ad8e39add5d6b56b66c
#
_entry.id   898df6bdd2e96ad8e39add5d6b56b66c
#
_cell.length_a   1.000
_cell.length_b   1.000
_cell.length_c   1.000
_cell.angle_alpha   90.00
_cell.angle_beta   90.00
_cell.angle_gamma   90.00
#
_symmetry.space_group_name_H-M   'P 1'
#
loop_
_entity.id
_entity.type
_entity.pdbx_description
1 polymer ?
#
loop_
_entity_poly.entity_id
_entity_poly.type
_entity_poly.pdbx_seq_one_letter_code
_entity_poly.pdbx_strand_id
1 'polypeptide(L)'
;WQFGDEITVVGRTWEEFEKFQRKLASVLADDVLVVFVHNLSYEFQFLRGIYQFQPDEVFAIKSRKVLKCNMRGCFEFRCSYIHSNMNLDTYTKKMGVKHKKLTGTFNYDKLRFPWTEMTDDEIAYCVHDVQGLVEAIEIEMNHDNDNLYTFPLTSTGYVRRDAKKAMSQVSQSFIKSQLPDYEIYKMLREAFRGGNTHANRYYTNYTLHNVHSADRSSSYPDVMCNCKFPISEFYRMGDIPYEEVIKLLGKRQKACLMRVAITGVHLQRYDWGCPYLSLSK
;
A
#
# COMPACT_ATOMS: atom_id res chain seq x y z
N TRP A 1 -15.07 -18.64 -10.74
CA TRP A 1 -13.73 -18.60 -11.33
C TRP A 1 -13.81 -18.18 -12.78
N GLN A 2 -12.85 -17.36 -13.20
CA GLN A 2 -12.65 -17.01 -14.60
C GLN A 2 -11.24 -17.43 -15.02
N PHE A 3 -11.11 -18.07 -16.17
CA PHE A 3 -9.85 -18.48 -16.78
C PHE A 3 -9.69 -17.77 -18.12
N GLY A 4 -8.80 -16.80 -18.19
CA GLY A 4 -8.69 -15.94 -19.37
C GLY A 4 -10.03 -15.29 -19.70
N ASP A 5 -10.31 -15.16 -20.98
CA ASP A 5 -11.57 -14.64 -21.52
C ASP A 5 -12.59 -15.72 -21.88
N GLU A 6 -12.22 -17.00 -21.81
CA GLU A 6 -13.00 -18.12 -22.39
C GLU A 6 -13.89 -18.85 -21.38
N ILE A 7 -13.36 -19.16 -20.17
CA ILE A 7 -14.02 -20.12 -19.28
C ILE A 7 -14.44 -19.48 -17.98
N THR A 8 -15.76 -19.47 -17.74
CA THR A 8 -16.34 -19.09 -16.45
C THR A 8 -16.90 -20.33 -15.75
N VAL A 9 -16.50 -20.55 -14.49
CA VAL A 9 -17.03 -21.62 -13.64
C VAL A 9 -17.74 -21.03 -12.46
N VAL A 10 -19.03 -21.38 -12.31
CA VAL A 10 -19.90 -20.95 -11.21
C VAL A 10 -20.15 -22.13 -10.30
N GLY A 11 -20.03 -21.94 -9.00
CA GLY A 11 -20.39 -22.90 -7.96
C GLY A 11 -21.22 -22.23 -6.87
N ARG A 12 -21.88 -23.04 -6.04
CA ARG A 12 -22.81 -22.56 -5.02
C ARG A 12 -22.44 -22.95 -3.60
N THR A 13 -21.56 -23.94 -3.44
CA THR A 13 -21.19 -24.48 -2.15
C THR A 13 -19.67 -24.54 -1.97
N TRP A 14 -19.22 -24.52 -0.72
CA TRP A 14 -17.81 -24.73 -0.39
C TRP A 14 -17.31 -26.13 -0.74
N GLU A 15 -18.22 -27.12 -0.72
CA GLU A 15 -17.90 -28.49 -1.12
C GLU A 15 -17.60 -28.57 -2.64
N GLU A 16 -18.42 -27.93 -3.47
CA GLU A 16 -18.15 -27.79 -4.90
C GLU A 16 -16.84 -27.06 -5.17
N PHE A 17 -16.59 -25.98 -4.44
CA PHE A 17 -15.35 -25.21 -4.55
C PHE A 17 -14.13 -26.08 -4.20
N GLU A 18 -14.18 -26.81 -3.09
CA GLU A 18 -13.08 -27.70 -2.68
C GLU A 18 -12.86 -28.85 -3.68
N LYS A 19 -13.94 -29.48 -4.16
CA LYS A 19 -13.87 -30.53 -5.18
C LYS A 19 -13.26 -30.02 -6.48
N PHE A 20 -13.65 -28.82 -6.91
CA PHE A 20 -13.09 -28.17 -8.08
C PHE A 20 -11.60 -27.88 -7.91
N GLN A 21 -11.18 -27.31 -6.79
CA GLN A 21 -9.77 -27.07 -6.49
C GLN A 21 -8.95 -28.35 -6.48
N ARG A 22 -9.44 -29.44 -5.86
CA ARG A 22 -8.74 -30.74 -5.84
C ARG A 22 -8.54 -31.28 -7.26
N LYS A 23 -9.56 -31.13 -8.11
CA LYS A 23 -9.47 -31.54 -9.52
C LYS A 23 -8.44 -30.69 -10.29
N LEU A 24 -8.44 -29.35 -10.09
CA LEU A 24 -7.45 -28.49 -10.70
C LEU A 24 -6.03 -28.83 -10.22
N ALA A 25 -5.84 -29.03 -8.92
CA ALA A 25 -4.55 -29.39 -8.36
C ALA A 25 -3.98 -30.68 -8.96
N SER A 26 -4.85 -31.66 -9.26
CA SER A 26 -4.41 -32.92 -9.91
C SER A 26 -3.99 -32.72 -11.38
N VAL A 27 -4.44 -31.65 -12.02
CA VAL A 27 -4.07 -31.33 -13.42
C VAL A 27 -2.83 -30.45 -13.49
N LEU A 28 -2.68 -29.53 -12.51
CA LEU A 28 -1.56 -28.60 -12.46
C LEU A 28 -0.20 -29.26 -12.21
N ALA A 29 -0.19 -30.45 -11.59
CA ALA A 29 1.02 -31.16 -11.21
C ALA A 29 1.99 -30.24 -10.41
N ASP A 30 3.13 -29.85 -11.00
CA ASP A 30 4.12 -28.96 -10.39
C ASP A 30 3.92 -27.48 -10.76
N ASP A 31 2.93 -27.17 -11.59
CA ASP A 31 2.63 -25.81 -12.00
C ASP A 31 1.84 -25.07 -10.92
N VAL A 32 1.98 -23.74 -10.91
CA VAL A 32 1.26 -22.84 -9.99
C VAL A 32 0.25 -22.00 -10.75
N LEU A 33 -1.01 -22.13 -10.37
CA LEU A 33 -2.08 -21.26 -10.85
C LEU A 33 -2.14 -19.98 -10.02
N VAL A 34 -1.90 -18.83 -10.65
CA VAL A 34 -2.06 -17.52 -10.02
C VAL A 34 -3.52 -17.10 -10.11
N VAL A 35 -4.12 -16.81 -8.95
CA VAL A 35 -5.53 -16.45 -8.82
C VAL A 35 -5.63 -15.02 -8.28
N PHE A 36 -6.14 -14.11 -9.06
CA PHE A 36 -6.41 -12.75 -8.59
C PHE A 36 -7.76 -12.66 -7.91
N VAL A 37 -7.76 -12.06 -6.71
CA VAL A 37 -8.96 -11.87 -5.90
C VAL A 37 -9.08 -10.39 -5.54
N HIS A 38 -10.21 -9.77 -5.85
CA HIS A 38 -10.43 -8.39 -5.47
C HIS A 38 -10.87 -8.32 -4.02
N ASN A 39 -9.99 -7.77 -3.14
CA ASN A 39 -10.11 -7.76 -1.69
C ASN A 39 -9.88 -9.15 -1.04
N LEU A 40 -8.75 -9.78 -1.37
CA LEU A 40 -8.36 -11.09 -0.81
C LEU A 40 -8.47 -11.13 0.73
N SER A 41 -8.27 -10.03 1.43
CA SER A 41 -8.40 -9.99 2.89
C SER A 41 -9.79 -10.36 3.39
N TYR A 42 -10.84 -10.09 2.61
CA TYR A 42 -12.21 -10.50 2.90
C TYR A 42 -12.39 -11.98 2.58
N GLU A 43 -12.03 -12.41 1.37
CA GLU A 43 -12.18 -13.80 0.92
C GLU A 43 -11.32 -14.78 1.74
N PHE A 44 -10.18 -14.34 2.24
CA PHE A 44 -9.29 -15.14 3.08
C PHE A 44 -9.97 -15.66 4.35
N GLN A 45 -10.96 -14.95 4.89
CA GLN A 45 -11.70 -15.40 6.07
C GLN A 45 -12.50 -16.68 5.76
N PHE A 46 -13.00 -16.80 4.54
CA PHE A 46 -13.72 -17.99 4.09
C PHE A 46 -12.76 -19.12 3.72
N LEU A 47 -11.66 -18.79 3.02
CA LEU A 47 -10.63 -19.78 2.66
C LEU A 47 -10.07 -20.49 3.89
N ARG A 48 -9.90 -19.78 5.02
CA ARG A 48 -9.50 -20.35 6.30
C ARG A 48 -10.51 -21.36 6.87
N GLY A 49 -11.76 -21.30 6.45
CA GLY A 49 -12.80 -22.24 6.87
C GLY A 49 -12.66 -23.60 6.21
N ILE A 50 -11.98 -23.69 5.05
CA ILE A 50 -11.82 -24.90 4.25
C ILE A 50 -10.37 -25.39 4.14
N TYR A 51 -9.39 -24.56 4.51
CA TYR A 51 -7.98 -24.90 4.46
C TYR A 51 -7.21 -24.30 5.64
N GLN A 52 -6.38 -25.10 6.27
CA GLN A 52 -5.53 -24.68 7.38
C GLN A 52 -4.18 -24.18 6.82
N PHE A 53 -4.08 -22.87 6.68
CA PHE A 53 -2.85 -22.21 6.23
C PHE A 53 -1.73 -22.30 7.25
N GLN A 54 -0.52 -22.58 6.77
CA GLN A 54 0.71 -22.43 7.55
C GLN A 54 1.20 -20.97 7.51
N PRO A 55 2.00 -20.52 8.49
CA PRO A 55 2.50 -19.14 8.54
C PRO A 55 3.28 -18.69 7.31
N ASP A 56 4.03 -19.56 6.67
CA ASP A 56 4.83 -19.32 5.46
C ASP A 56 3.98 -19.30 4.17
N GLU A 57 2.77 -19.83 4.22
CA GLU A 57 1.82 -19.78 3.12
C GLU A 57 1.08 -18.43 3.02
N VAL A 58 1.20 -17.54 4.03
CA VAL A 58 0.44 -16.28 4.07
C VAL A 58 1.35 -15.07 4.16
N PHE A 59 1.30 -14.21 3.16
CA PHE A 59 1.99 -12.94 3.15
C PHE A 59 1.00 -11.78 3.41
N ALA A 60 1.08 -11.20 4.61
CA ALA A 60 0.22 -10.10 5.03
C ALA A 60 1.06 -8.92 5.54
N ILE A 61 0.66 -7.68 5.21
CA ILE A 61 1.33 -6.46 5.71
C ILE A 61 1.05 -6.28 7.21
N LYS A 62 -0.17 -6.58 7.62
CA LYS A 62 -0.65 -6.56 9.01
C LYS A 62 -1.91 -7.42 9.12
N SER A 63 -2.42 -7.59 10.34
CA SER A 63 -3.70 -8.25 10.56
C SER A 63 -4.77 -7.73 9.59
N ARG A 64 -5.51 -8.64 8.98
CA ARG A 64 -6.57 -8.35 7.99
C ARG A 64 -6.12 -7.61 6.72
N LYS A 65 -4.82 -7.66 6.36
CA LYS A 65 -4.29 -7.14 5.10
C LYS A 65 -3.41 -8.17 4.40
N VAL A 66 -4.05 -9.21 3.86
CA VAL A 66 -3.40 -10.29 3.11
C VAL A 66 -3.13 -9.80 1.69
N LEU A 67 -1.87 -9.84 1.26
CA LEU A 67 -1.43 -9.53 -0.10
C LEU A 67 -1.51 -10.75 -1.00
N LYS A 68 -0.99 -11.85 -0.47
CA LYS A 68 -1.05 -13.15 -1.16
C LYS A 68 -1.11 -14.30 -0.15
N CYS A 69 -1.64 -15.42 -0.60
CA CYS A 69 -1.52 -16.67 0.12
C CYS A 69 -1.39 -17.83 -0.85
N ASN A 70 -0.66 -18.87 -0.43
CA ASN A 70 -0.51 -20.10 -1.17
C ASN A 70 -1.42 -21.16 -0.56
N MET A 71 -2.14 -21.91 -1.38
CA MET A 71 -3.03 -22.96 -0.94
C MET A 71 -2.71 -24.24 -1.69
N ARG A 72 -2.56 -25.35 -0.99
CA ARG A 72 -2.25 -26.66 -1.55
C ARG A 72 -0.98 -26.72 -2.42
N GLY A 73 -0.05 -25.78 -2.25
CA GLY A 73 1.19 -25.73 -3.02
C GLY A 73 1.06 -25.28 -4.48
N CYS A 74 -0.15 -25.33 -5.06
CA CYS A 74 -0.37 -25.05 -6.49
C CYS A 74 -1.27 -23.84 -6.77
N PHE A 75 -1.87 -23.20 -5.75
CA PHE A 75 -2.67 -21.98 -5.93
C PHE A 75 -2.01 -20.81 -5.24
N GLU A 76 -1.62 -19.79 -5.99
CA GLU A 76 -1.16 -18.52 -5.44
C GLU A 76 -2.25 -17.46 -5.60
N PHE A 77 -2.95 -17.13 -4.51
CA PHE A 77 -3.94 -16.07 -4.48
C PHE A 77 -3.27 -14.71 -4.27
N ARG A 78 -3.57 -13.74 -5.12
CA ARG A 78 -3.04 -12.36 -5.07
C ARG A 78 -4.17 -11.34 -4.94
N CYS A 79 -3.96 -10.32 -4.09
CA CYS A 79 -4.94 -9.27 -3.85
C CYS A 79 -4.86 -8.16 -4.90
N SER A 80 -5.81 -8.07 -5.80
CA SER A 80 -5.87 -6.99 -6.79
C SER A 80 -6.33 -5.65 -6.20
N TYR A 81 -7.06 -5.65 -5.09
CA TYR A 81 -7.42 -4.40 -4.39
C TYR A 81 -6.20 -3.68 -3.81
N ILE A 82 -5.29 -4.42 -3.14
CA ILE A 82 -4.04 -3.83 -2.61
C ILE A 82 -3.10 -3.45 -3.75
N HIS A 83 -3.11 -4.20 -4.83
CA HIS A 83 -2.35 -3.90 -6.04
C HIS A 83 -2.81 -2.58 -6.67
N SER A 84 -4.07 -2.44 -7.01
CA SER A 84 -4.63 -1.28 -7.71
C SER A 84 -4.89 -0.09 -6.78
N ASN A 85 -5.12 -0.33 -5.49
CA ASN A 85 -5.61 0.64 -4.49
C ASN A 85 -6.94 1.30 -4.89
N MET A 86 -7.78 0.59 -5.64
CA MET A 86 -9.08 1.04 -6.14
C MET A 86 -10.13 -0.02 -5.87
N ASN A 87 -11.40 0.37 -5.75
CA ASN A 87 -12.50 -0.59 -5.80
C ASN A 87 -12.64 -1.16 -7.22
N LEU A 88 -13.31 -2.30 -7.36
CA LEU A 88 -13.42 -3.03 -8.63
C LEU A 88 -14.04 -2.17 -9.75
N ASP A 89 -15.11 -1.43 -9.44
CA ASP A 89 -15.78 -0.57 -10.41
C ASP A 89 -14.84 0.53 -10.96
N THR A 90 -14.10 1.19 -10.07
CA THR A 90 -13.12 2.21 -10.47
C THR A 90 -11.96 1.60 -11.24
N TYR A 91 -11.48 0.42 -10.82
CA TYR A 91 -10.36 -0.26 -11.48
C TYR A 91 -10.72 -0.70 -12.89
N THR A 92 -11.85 -1.37 -13.07
CA THR A 92 -12.35 -1.82 -14.38
C THR A 92 -12.65 -0.64 -15.31
N LYS A 93 -13.24 0.45 -14.80
CA LYS A 93 -13.46 1.68 -15.58
C LYS A 93 -12.16 2.32 -16.05
N LYS A 94 -11.16 2.39 -15.14
CA LYS A 94 -9.84 2.96 -15.46
C LYS A 94 -9.13 2.16 -16.54
N MET A 95 -9.20 0.83 -16.48
CA MET A 95 -8.59 -0.06 -17.48
C MET A 95 -9.38 -0.12 -18.79
N GLY A 96 -10.60 0.38 -18.83
CA GLY A 96 -11.43 0.39 -20.04
C GLY A 96 -11.91 -0.99 -20.46
N VAL A 97 -12.14 -1.88 -19.49
CA VAL A 97 -12.54 -3.26 -19.74
C VAL A 97 -13.88 -3.36 -20.46
N LYS A 98 -14.06 -4.45 -21.17
CA LYS A 98 -15.29 -4.78 -21.91
C LYS A 98 -16.43 -5.17 -20.94
N HIS A 99 -16.14 -6.03 -19.95
CA HIS A 99 -17.10 -6.48 -18.94
C HIS A 99 -16.99 -5.62 -17.67
N LYS A 100 -17.70 -4.49 -17.68
CA LYS A 100 -17.73 -3.58 -16.52
C LYS A 100 -18.60 -4.15 -15.41
N LYS A 101 -18.29 -3.76 -14.18
CA LYS A 101 -19.11 -4.10 -13.02
C LYS A 101 -20.55 -3.64 -13.23
N LEU A 102 -21.50 -4.54 -13.08
CA LEU A 102 -22.93 -4.20 -13.10
C LEU A 102 -23.30 -3.53 -11.76
N THR A 103 -24.04 -2.44 -11.82
CA THR A 103 -24.50 -1.69 -10.65
C THR A 103 -26.01 -1.66 -10.58
N GLY A 104 -26.57 -1.79 -9.36
CA GLY A 104 -28.01 -1.63 -9.10
C GLY A 104 -28.89 -2.83 -9.41
N THR A 105 -28.35 -3.92 -9.96
CA THR A 105 -29.12 -5.12 -10.31
C THR A 105 -29.14 -6.20 -9.23
N PHE A 106 -28.19 -6.13 -8.26
CA PHE A 106 -28.05 -7.15 -7.24
C PHE A 106 -28.62 -6.69 -5.90
N ASN A 107 -29.68 -7.37 -5.42
CA ASN A 107 -30.27 -7.10 -4.12
C ASN A 107 -29.49 -7.84 -3.01
N TYR A 108 -28.68 -7.10 -2.23
CA TYR A 108 -27.88 -7.64 -1.14
C TYR A 108 -28.70 -8.02 0.11
N ASP A 109 -29.91 -7.49 0.26
CA ASP A 109 -30.78 -7.80 1.41
C ASP A 109 -31.52 -9.13 1.24
N LYS A 110 -31.56 -9.68 0.00
CA LYS A 110 -32.15 -10.99 -0.27
C LYS A 110 -31.29 -12.09 0.32
N LEU A 111 -31.85 -12.85 1.26
CA LEU A 111 -31.19 -14.02 1.81
C LEU A 111 -31.12 -15.13 0.75
N ARG A 112 -29.93 -15.69 0.53
CA ARG A 112 -29.67 -16.75 -0.45
C ARG A 112 -28.99 -17.92 0.21
N PHE A 113 -29.59 -19.09 0.00
CA PHE A 113 -29.02 -20.37 0.41
C PHE A 113 -28.44 -21.11 -0.82
N PRO A 114 -27.64 -22.16 -0.66
CA PRO A 114 -27.12 -22.94 -1.79
C PRO A 114 -28.20 -23.41 -2.78
N TRP A 115 -29.37 -23.72 -2.27
CA TRP A 115 -30.53 -24.17 -3.07
C TRP A 115 -31.44 -23.04 -3.56
N THR A 116 -31.21 -21.80 -3.18
CA THR A 116 -31.98 -20.66 -3.72
C THR A 116 -31.66 -20.46 -5.18
N GLU A 117 -32.65 -20.48 -6.05
CA GLU A 117 -32.44 -20.24 -7.48
C GLU A 117 -31.94 -18.82 -7.72
N MET A 118 -30.92 -18.68 -8.54
CA MET A 118 -30.39 -17.38 -8.98
C MET A 118 -31.01 -17.02 -10.32
N THR A 119 -31.37 -15.75 -10.44
CA THR A 119 -31.83 -15.21 -11.72
C THR A 119 -30.65 -15.03 -12.69
N ASP A 120 -30.94 -14.92 -13.98
CA ASP A 120 -29.91 -14.68 -15.00
C ASP A 120 -29.14 -13.37 -14.73
N ASP A 121 -29.82 -12.32 -14.22
CA ASP A 121 -29.18 -11.07 -13.83
C ASP A 121 -28.22 -11.23 -12.65
N GLU A 122 -28.59 -12.06 -11.66
CA GLU A 122 -27.71 -12.37 -10.52
C GLU A 122 -26.47 -13.17 -10.95
N ILE A 123 -26.63 -14.10 -11.88
CA ILE A 123 -25.52 -14.85 -12.49
C ILE A 123 -24.66 -13.90 -13.32
N ALA A 124 -25.25 -13.09 -14.19
CA ALA A 124 -24.53 -12.11 -14.99
C ALA A 124 -23.72 -11.13 -14.14
N TYR A 125 -24.28 -10.69 -13.01
CA TYR A 125 -23.57 -9.84 -12.05
C TYR A 125 -22.27 -10.50 -11.56
N CYS A 126 -22.36 -11.75 -11.12
CA CYS A 126 -21.19 -12.50 -10.61
C CYS A 126 -20.15 -12.76 -11.72
N VAL A 127 -20.61 -13.06 -12.93
CA VAL A 127 -19.76 -13.33 -14.09
C VAL A 127 -19.01 -12.06 -14.51
N HIS A 128 -19.70 -10.93 -14.62
CA HIS A 128 -19.07 -9.66 -14.98
C HIS A 128 -17.99 -9.22 -13.98
N ASP A 129 -18.19 -9.46 -12.68
CA ASP A 129 -17.19 -9.11 -11.66
C ASP A 129 -15.88 -9.87 -11.87
N VAL A 130 -15.92 -11.15 -12.25
CA VAL A 130 -14.71 -11.96 -12.47
C VAL A 130 -14.10 -11.76 -13.85
N GLN A 131 -14.92 -11.61 -14.90
CA GLN A 131 -14.45 -11.29 -16.25
C GLN A 131 -13.76 -9.92 -16.30
N GLY A 132 -14.40 -8.90 -15.75
CA GLY A 132 -13.85 -7.56 -15.71
C GLY A 132 -12.54 -7.49 -14.92
N LEU A 133 -12.38 -8.31 -13.88
CA LEU A 133 -11.13 -8.38 -13.14
C LEU A 133 -10.00 -8.99 -13.97
N VAL A 134 -10.24 -10.09 -14.66
CA VAL A 134 -9.23 -10.75 -15.52
C VAL A 134 -8.81 -9.79 -16.64
N GLU A 135 -9.76 -9.20 -17.35
CA GLU A 135 -9.49 -8.23 -18.41
C GLU A 135 -8.65 -7.05 -17.87
N ALA A 136 -8.99 -6.51 -16.70
CA ALA A 136 -8.26 -5.39 -16.11
C ALA A 136 -6.79 -5.75 -15.82
N ILE A 137 -6.55 -6.93 -15.26
CA ILE A 137 -5.19 -7.42 -14.97
C ILE A 137 -4.40 -7.65 -16.26
N GLU A 138 -5.01 -8.25 -17.27
CA GLU A 138 -4.35 -8.49 -18.56
C GLU A 138 -4.01 -7.18 -19.29
N ILE A 139 -4.94 -6.22 -19.31
CA ILE A 139 -4.69 -4.89 -19.89
C ILE A 139 -3.54 -4.20 -19.16
N GLU A 140 -3.51 -4.23 -17.82
CA GLU A 140 -2.44 -3.60 -17.04
C GLU A 140 -1.09 -4.29 -17.26
N MET A 141 -1.05 -5.63 -17.27
CA MET A 141 0.18 -6.36 -17.58
C MET A 141 0.71 -6.03 -18.99
N ASN A 142 -0.18 -5.98 -19.98
CA ASN A 142 0.21 -5.65 -21.35
C ASN A 142 0.71 -4.20 -21.48
N HIS A 143 0.04 -3.24 -20.81
CA HIS A 143 0.45 -1.84 -20.81
C HIS A 143 1.86 -1.63 -20.24
N ASP A 144 2.20 -2.33 -19.16
CA ASP A 144 3.49 -2.20 -18.47
C ASP A 144 4.53 -3.23 -18.95
N ASN A 145 4.19 -4.05 -19.94
CA ASN A 145 5.00 -5.15 -20.46
C ASN A 145 5.42 -6.13 -19.35
N ASP A 146 4.49 -6.41 -18.46
CA ASP A 146 4.65 -7.33 -17.35
C ASP A 146 4.12 -8.74 -17.68
N ASN A 147 4.53 -9.68 -16.85
CA ASN A 147 4.00 -11.04 -16.80
C ASN A 147 3.73 -11.41 -15.33
N LEU A 148 3.20 -12.61 -15.06
CA LEU A 148 2.85 -13.04 -13.72
C LEU A 148 4.01 -13.03 -12.72
N TYR A 149 5.28 -13.07 -13.17
CA TYR A 149 6.47 -12.99 -12.30
C TYR A 149 6.88 -11.56 -12.00
N THR A 150 6.69 -10.64 -12.95
CA THR A 150 7.12 -9.25 -12.82
C THR A 150 6.02 -8.33 -12.32
N PHE A 151 4.76 -8.76 -12.44
CA PHE A 151 3.59 -8.00 -12.02
C PHE A 151 3.60 -7.77 -10.49
N PRO A 152 3.68 -6.51 -10.03
CA PRO A 152 3.85 -6.22 -8.61
C PRO A 152 2.63 -6.58 -7.78
N LEU A 153 2.84 -6.99 -6.53
CA LEU A 153 1.73 -7.26 -5.59
C LEU A 153 1.04 -6.00 -5.05
N THR A 154 1.67 -4.83 -5.25
CA THR A 154 1.15 -3.54 -4.75
C THR A 154 1.48 -2.42 -5.71
N SER A 155 0.68 -1.35 -5.74
CA SER A 155 0.95 -0.14 -6.52
C SER A 155 2.35 0.48 -6.24
N THR A 156 2.81 0.41 -4.99
CA THR A 156 4.16 0.85 -4.63
C THR A 156 5.27 -0.06 -5.19
N GLY A 157 4.94 -1.25 -5.66
CA GLY A 157 5.86 -2.16 -6.32
C GLY A 157 6.42 -1.58 -7.61
N TYR A 158 5.59 -0.89 -8.40
CA TYR A 158 5.99 -0.18 -9.60
C TYR A 158 7.03 0.90 -9.28
N VAL A 159 6.75 1.74 -8.30
CA VAL A 159 7.67 2.80 -7.84
C VAL A 159 9.01 2.22 -7.39
N ARG A 160 8.99 1.10 -6.65
CA ARG A 160 10.22 0.42 -6.21
C ARG A 160 11.01 -0.15 -7.38
N ARG A 161 10.33 -0.71 -8.39
CA ARG A 161 10.95 -1.22 -9.61
C ARG A 161 11.65 -0.11 -10.38
N ASP A 162 10.98 1.01 -10.57
CA ASP A 162 11.51 2.15 -11.30
C ASP A 162 12.67 2.83 -10.55
N ALA A 163 12.52 3.00 -9.23
CA ALA A 163 13.59 3.49 -8.37
C ALA A 163 14.82 2.56 -8.41
N LYS A 164 14.62 1.24 -8.35
CA LYS A 164 15.71 0.26 -8.46
C LYS A 164 16.40 0.34 -9.82
N LYS A 165 15.65 0.51 -10.92
CA LYS A 165 16.18 0.70 -12.27
C LYS A 165 17.01 1.98 -12.36
N ALA A 166 16.50 3.10 -11.84
CA ALA A 166 17.23 4.36 -11.78
C ALA A 166 18.50 4.26 -10.93
N MET A 167 18.41 3.62 -9.75
CA MET A 167 19.56 3.42 -8.85
C MET A 167 20.60 2.45 -9.42
N SER A 168 20.26 1.57 -10.35
CA SER A 168 21.24 0.67 -10.98
C SER A 168 22.31 1.42 -11.79
N GLN A 169 22.06 2.67 -12.16
CA GLN A 169 23.01 3.55 -12.82
C GLN A 169 24.01 4.20 -11.84
N VAL A 170 23.78 4.09 -10.54
CA VAL A 170 24.65 4.65 -9.50
C VAL A 170 25.53 3.54 -8.93
N SER A 171 26.84 3.83 -8.75
CA SER A 171 27.75 2.82 -8.23
C SER A 171 27.36 2.37 -6.80
N GLN A 172 27.47 1.07 -6.54
CA GLN A 172 27.17 0.51 -5.22
C GLN A 172 28.12 1.03 -4.12
N SER A 173 29.36 1.36 -4.48
CA SER A 173 30.31 1.97 -3.53
C SER A 173 29.87 3.37 -3.13
N PHE A 174 29.37 4.17 -4.07
CA PHE A 174 28.79 5.47 -3.75
C PHE A 174 27.56 5.35 -2.84
N ILE A 175 26.64 4.44 -3.14
CA ILE A 175 25.44 4.23 -2.29
C ILE A 175 25.87 3.82 -0.88
N LYS A 176 26.84 2.90 -0.75
CA LYS A 176 27.33 2.45 0.56
C LYS A 176 28.01 3.57 1.34
N SER A 177 28.77 4.46 0.69
CA SER A 177 29.43 5.59 1.34
C SER A 177 28.44 6.62 1.91
N GLN A 178 27.21 6.66 1.36
CA GLN A 178 26.15 7.56 1.85
C GLN A 178 25.36 6.99 3.04
N LEU A 179 25.57 5.72 3.39
CA LEU A 179 24.86 5.12 4.52
C LEU A 179 25.46 5.62 5.84
N PRO A 180 24.60 6.08 6.77
CA PRO A 180 25.07 6.49 8.09
C PRO A 180 25.52 5.26 8.91
N ASP A 181 26.46 5.46 9.83
CA ASP A 181 26.73 4.48 10.86
C ASP A 181 25.53 4.31 11.80
N TYR A 182 25.60 3.28 12.68
CA TYR A 182 24.47 2.97 13.56
C TYR A 182 24.10 4.13 14.50
N GLU A 183 25.09 4.85 15.05
CA GLU A 183 24.83 5.95 15.98
C GLU A 183 24.19 7.15 15.25
N ILE A 184 24.68 7.48 14.07
CA ILE A 184 24.08 8.52 13.23
C ILE A 184 22.66 8.10 12.82
N TYR A 185 22.46 6.84 12.42
CA TYR A 185 21.14 6.32 12.09
C TYR A 185 20.17 6.45 13.27
N LYS A 186 20.61 6.11 14.47
CA LYS A 186 19.82 6.26 15.69
C LYS A 186 19.43 7.71 15.94
N MET A 187 20.38 8.65 15.83
CA MET A 187 20.09 10.08 15.95
C MET A 187 19.10 10.57 14.88
N LEU A 188 19.25 10.12 13.63
CA LEU A 188 18.30 10.44 12.55
C LEU A 188 16.89 9.92 12.86
N ARG A 189 16.79 8.71 13.42
CA ARG A 189 15.52 8.14 13.86
C ARG A 189 14.90 8.91 15.03
N GLU A 190 15.70 9.38 15.96
CA GLU A 190 15.26 10.23 17.08
C GLU A 190 14.81 11.61 16.59
N ALA A 191 15.52 12.19 15.62
CA ALA A 191 15.20 13.49 15.04
C ALA A 191 14.01 13.45 14.07
N PHE A 192 13.73 12.29 13.47
CA PHE A 192 12.65 12.15 12.51
C PHE A 192 11.28 12.40 13.18
N ARG A 193 10.53 13.33 12.60
CA ARG A 193 9.15 13.63 12.98
C ARG A 193 8.31 13.72 11.70
N GLY A 194 7.08 13.22 11.78
CA GLY A 194 6.06 13.50 10.77
C GLY A 194 5.52 14.93 10.92
N GLY A 195 4.44 15.25 10.20
CA GLY A 195 3.72 16.50 10.38
C GLY A 195 3.29 16.70 11.83
N ASN A 196 3.38 17.93 12.32
CA ASN A 196 2.95 18.28 13.67
C ASN A 196 1.41 18.34 13.71
N THR A 197 0.78 17.19 13.88
CA THR A 197 -0.68 17.08 13.96
C THR A 197 -1.13 17.25 15.41
N HIS A 198 -1.94 18.26 15.68
CA HIS A 198 -2.48 18.52 17.01
C HIS A 198 -3.85 19.17 16.91
N ALA A 199 -4.68 18.95 17.92
CA ALA A 199 -5.93 19.68 18.09
C ALA A 199 -5.67 20.98 18.87
N ASN A 200 -6.37 22.06 18.50
CA ASN A 200 -6.33 23.29 19.28
C ASN A 200 -7.07 23.05 20.61
N ARG A 201 -6.32 23.09 21.72
CA ARG A 201 -6.88 22.82 23.07
C ARG A 201 -8.04 23.70 23.49
N TYR A 202 -8.11 24.92 22.95
CA TYR A 202 -9.17 25.87 23.29
C TYR A 202 -10.52 25.55 22.65
N TYR A 203 -10.50 24.74 21.58
CA TYR A 203 -11.69 24.35 20.82
C TYR A 203 -11.98 22.85 20.89
N THR A 204 -11.23 22.11 21.72
CA THR A 204 -11.48 20.68 21.94
C THR A 204 -12.87 20.50 22.58
N ASN A 205 -13.65 19.59 22.06
CA ASN A 205 -15.05 19.30 22.44
C ASN A 205 -16.09 20.39 22.08
N TYR A 206 -15.72 21.36 21.26
CA TYR A 206 -16.67 22.32 20.71
C TYR A 206 -17.00 21.99 19.25
N THR A 207 -18.25 22.22 18.87
CA THR A 207 -18.65 22.24 17.46
C THR A 207 -18.37 23.61 16.90
N LEU A 208 -17.48 23.69 15.93
CA LEU A 208 -17.12 24.94 15.25
C LEU A 208 -17.89 25.03 13.92
N HIS A 209 -18.43 26.20 13.64
CA HIS A 209 -19.08 26.53 12.37
C HIS A 209 -18.17 27.41 11.51
N ASN A 210 -18.41 27.42 10.19
CA ASN A 210 -17.65 28.22 9.22
C ASN A 210 -16.15 27.94 9.24
N VAL A 211 -15.78 26.66 9.38
CA VAL A 211 -14.38 26.22 9.35
C VAL A 211 -13.94 26.01 7.90
N HIS A 212 -12.82 26.63 7.53
CA HIS A 212 -12.16 26.43 6.24
C HIS A 212 -11.02 25.43 6.40
N SER A 213 -10.93 24.49 5.48
CA SER A 213 -9.81 23.56 5.40
C SER A 213 -8.98 23.87 4.16
N ALA A 214 -7.67 23.90 4.31
CA ALA A 214 -6.74 24.06 3.19
C ALA A 214 -5.68 22.96 3.28
N ASP A 215 -5.37 22.37 2.13
CA ASP A 215 -4.33 21.37 2.00
C ASP A 215 -3.31 21.81 0.95
N ARG A 216 -2.03 21.54 1.21
CA ARG A 216 -0.96 21.75 0.24
C ARG A 216 -0.77 20.49 -0.58
N SER A 217 -1.24 20.51 -1.81
CA SER A 217 -1.12 19.39 -2.74
C SER A 217 0.34 18.94 -2.89
N SER A 218 0.57 17.63 -2.70
CA SER A 218 1.88 17.00 -2.88
C SER A 218 3.04 17.68 -2.16
N SER A 219 2.83 18.18 -0.94
CA SER A 219 3.82 18.95 -0.18
C SER A 219 5.17 18.24 -0.02
N TYR A 220 5.17 16.95 0.34
CA TYR A 220 6.41 16.16 0.46
C TYR A 220 7.10 15.93 -0.90
N PRO A 221 6.41 15.50 -1.97
CA PRO A 221 7.01 15.40 -3.29
C PRO A 221 7.59 16.73 -3.80
N ASP A 222 6.91 17.85 -3.58
CA ASP A 222 7.41 19.18 -3.95
C ASP A 222 8.74 19.49 -3.26
N VAL A 223 8.85 19.26 -1.95
CA VAL A 223 10.10 19.44 -1.21
C VAL A 223 11.19 18.49 -1.70
N MET A 224 10.85 17.22 -1.97
CA MET A 224 11.80 16.22 -2.46
C MET A 224 12.37 16.58 -3.85
N CYS A 225 11.59 17.22 -4.72
CA CYS A 225 12.02 17.62 -6.04
C CYS A 225 12.76 18.98 -6.06
N ASN A 226 12.35 19.93 -5.23
CA ASN A 226 12.77 21.32 -5.33
C ASN A 226 13.75 21.77 -4.24
N CYS A 227 13.88 21.02 -3.15
CA CYS A 227 14.83 21.36 -2.08
C CYS A 227 16.16 20.64 -2.23
N LYS A 228 17.19 21.22 -1.62
CA LYS A 228 18.52 20.60 -1.56
C LYS A 228 18.57 19.55 -0.47
N PHE A 229 19.19 18.42 -0.77
CA PHE A 229 19.46 17.34 0.16
C PHE A 229 20.96 17.12 0.34
N PRO A 230 21.45 16.67 1.50
CA PRO A 230 22.84 16.32 1.69
C PRO A 230 23.20 15.09 0.84
N ILE A 231 24.32 15.16 0.14
CA ILE A 231 24.86 14.10 -0.74
C ILE A 231 26.29 13.70 -0.38
N SER A 232 26.81 14.19 0.73
CA SER A 232 28.15 13.84 1.24
C SER A 232 28.04 12.90 2.42
N GLU A 233 29.15 12.25 2.73
CA GLU A 233 29.28 11.43 3.94
C GLU A 233 29.07 12.26 5.21
N PHE A 234 28.61 11.60 6.26
CA PHE A 234 28.49 12.19 7.58
C PHE A 234 29.89 12.28 8.23
N TYR A 235 30.18 13.40 8.85
CA TYR A 235 31.35 13.54 9.69
C TYR A 235 30.98 14.15 11.04
N ARG A 236 31.70 13.76 12.10
CA ARG A 236 31.45 14.20 13.46
C ARG A 236 32.29 15.43 13.75
N MET A 237 31.71 16.42 14.35
CA MET A 237 32.39 17.67 14.74
C MET A 237 32.63 17.78 16.24
N GLY A 238 32.08 16.85 17.06
CA GLY A 238 32.10 16.98 18.52
C GLY A 238 31.22 18.12 19.02
N ASP A 239 31.51 18.61 20.21
CA ASP A 239 30.81 19.72 20.82
C ASP A 239 31.37 21.03 20.26
N ILE A 240 30.51 21.79 19.59
CA ILE A 240 30.86 23.09 18.99
C ILE A 240 29.95 24.19 19.57
N PRO A 241 30.49 25.44 19.68
CA PRO A 241 29.72 26.57 20.16
C PRO A 241 28.52 26.88 19.24
N TYR A 242 27.47 27.42 19.83
CA TYR A 242 26.23 27.78 19.10
C TYR A 242 26.50 28.74 17.92
N GLU A 243 27.40 29.73 18.12
CA GLU A 243 27.78 30.68 17.08
C GLU A 243 28.41 30.02 15.84
N GLU A 244 29.14 28.95 16.04
CA GLU A 244 29.71 28.16 14.93
C GLU A 244 28.64 27.37 14.20
N VAL A 245 27.70 26.77 14.93
CA VAL A 245 26.52 26.13 14.33
C VAL A 245 25.75 27.08 13.43
N ILE A 246 25.47 28.30 13.90
CA ILE A 246 24.78 29.33 13.13
C ILE A 246 25.53 29.72 11.87
N LYS A 247 26.87 29.86 11.95
CA LYS A 247 27.71 30.12 10.78
C LYS A 247 27.63 29.01 9.73
N LEU A 248 27.64 27.75 10.18
CA LEU A 248 27.51 26.59 9.29
C LEU A 248 26.14 26.53 8.60
N LEU A 249 25.08 26.76 9.34
CA LEU A 249 23.71 26.77 8.82
C LEU A 249 23.47 27.99 7.90
N GLY A 250 24.02 29.15 8.24
CA GLY A 250 23.87 30.38 7.45
C GLY A 250 24.42 30.29 6.02
N LYS A 251 25.43 29.47 5.78
CA LYS A 251 25.97 29.21 4.44
C LYS A 251 25.05 28.36 3.56
N ARG A 252 24.00 27.75 4.09
CA ARG A 252 23.02 26.87 3.40
C ARG A 252 23.65 25.78 2.51
N GLN A 253 24.90 25.42 2.81
CA GLN A 253 25.65 24.39 2.05
C GLN A 253 25.81 23.10 2.84
N LYS A 254 25.48 23.12 4.14
CA LYS A 254 25.62 21.97 5.03
C LYS A 254 24.30 21.74 5.79
N ALA A 255 23.99 20.46 6.02
CA ALA A 255 22.97 20.02 6.95
C ALA A 255 23.64 19.60 8.26
N CYS A 256 23.05 19.95 9.38
CA CYS A 256 23.55 19.58 10.71
C CYS A 256 22.55 18.69 11.43
N LEU A 257 23.03 17.60 12.03
CA LEU A 257 22.29 16.78 12.98
C LEU A 257 22.92 17.00 14.34
N MET A 258 22.14 17.49 15.32
CA MET A 258 22.67 17.86 16.62
C MET A 258 21.71 17.50 17.75
N ARG A 259 22.27 17.28 18.94
CA ARG A 259 21.52 17.28 20.20
C ARG A 259 21.71 18.63 20.87
N VAL A 260 20.62 19.26 21.29
CA VAL A 260 20.67 20.55 21.96
C VAL A 260 19.95 20.47 23.31
N ALA A 261 20.50 21.11 24.33
CA ALA A 261 19.80 21.40 25.57
C ALA A 261 19.27 22.83 25.49
N ILE A 262 17.98 23.00 25.68
CA ILE A 262 17.31 24.31 25.58
C ILE A 262 16.79 24.66 26.96
N THR A 263 17.15 25.81 27.45
CA THR A 263 16.68 26.41 28.74
C THR A 263 16.03 27.76 28.48
N GLY A 264 15.15 28.18 29.35
CA GLY A 264 14.51 29.51 29.27
C GLY A 264 13.62 29.69 28.06
N VAL A 265 12.88 28.64 27.68
CA VAL A 265 11.94 28.71 26.55
C VAL A 265 10.75 29.60 26.89
N HIS A 266 10.54 30.66 26.12
CA HIS A 266 9.39 31.56 26.23
C HIS A 266 8.54 31.46 24.95
N LEU A 267 7.21 31.33 25.10
CA LEU A 267 6.29 31.43 23.99
C LEU A 267 6.19 32.86 23.51
N GLN A 268 6.42 33.12 22.24
CA GLN A 268 6.22 34.46 21.66
C GLN A 268 4.75 34.87 21.69
N ARG A 269 3.85 33.89 21.60
CA ARG A 269 2.40 34.10 21.63
C ARG A 269 1.76 33.00 22.45
N TYR A 270 1.10 33.34 23.53
CA TYR A 270 0.43 32.42 24.44
C TYR A 270 -0.85 31.80 23.83
N ASP A 271 -1.44 32.45 22.84
CA ASP A 271 -2.65 32.02 22.15
C ASP A 271 -2.43 30.93 21.13
N TRP A 272 -1.22 30.64 20.75
CA TRP A 272 -0.93 29.57 19.76
C TRP A 272 -1.19 28.17 20.28
N GLY A 273 -1.15 27.93 21.56
CA GLY A 273 -1.53 26.66 22.20
C GLY A 273 -0.77 25.42 21.72
N CYS A 274 0.21 25.59 20.85
CA CYS A 274 0.97 24.51 20.22
C CYS A 274 2.29 24.28 20.96
N PRO A 275 2.63 23.06 21.38
CA PRO A 275 3.91 22.78 21.97
C PRO A 275 5.03 22.92 20.93
N TYR A 276 6.17 23.46 21.31
CA TYR A 276 7.37 23.55 20.45
C TYR A 276 7.86 22.21 19.98
N LEU A 277 7.73 21.20 20.82
CA LEU A 277 8.18 19.84 20.56
C LEU A 277 6.99 18.91 20.61
N SER A 278 6.66 18.31 19.50
CA SER A 278 5.69 17.23 19.46
C SER A 278 6.34 15.96 20.02
N LEU A 279 5.71 15.39 21.04
CA LEU A 279 6.06 14.07 21.56
C LEU A 279 5.34 12.95 20.79
N SER A 280 4.43 13.28 19.87
CA SER A 280 3.76 12.29 19.06
C SER A 280 4.74 11.62 18.09
N LYS A 281 4.63 10.31 18.02
CA LYS A 281 5.37 9.51 17.04
C LYS A 281 4.65 9.51 15.71
#